data_4a9694dee2bfb96e5c7c2b15a523b787
#
_entry.id   4a9694dee2bfb96e5c7c2b15a523b787
#
_cell.length_a   1.000
_cell.length_b   1.000
_cell.length_c   1.000
_cell.angle_alpha   90.00
_cell.angle_beta   90.00
_cell.angle_gamma   90.00
#
_symmetry.space_group_name_H-M   'P 1'
#
loop_
_entity.id
_entity.type
_entity.pdbx_description
1 polymer ?
#
loop_
_entity_poly.entity_id
_entity_poly.type
_entity_poly.pdbx_seq_one_letter_code
_entity_poly.pdbx_strand_id
1 'polypeptide(L)'
;MRAIFLAATILCFTELTASAQPSKMNPNPDATGAGGPAGTSAEPSKMNPNPSGVEGLTGAMRDVGSPWLDHAIDDVGTNPTGWKRQWCAKSVNLWLQRSGKKGCGGNTAISCLSAGRKLAGPTIGALAVMKHHVGIVKEVHSGQVTLVSGNHSGRSGARSVGIGKYARGRVVAYVWPE
;
A
#
# COMPACT_ATOMS: atom_id res chain seq x y z
N MET A 1 55.57 -34.93 -6.59
CA MET A 1 54.70 -35.23 -7.73
C MET A 1 53.39 -34.47 -7.51
N ARG A 2 53.16 -33.42 -8.28
CA ARG A 2 51.96 -32.57 -8.18
C ARG A 2 51.05 -32.94 -9.34
N ALA A 3 49.86 -33.44 -9.06
CA ALA A 3 48.82 -33.67 -10.07
C ALA A 3 47.94 -32.44 -10.15
N ILE A 4 47.91 -31.83 -11.33
CA ILE A 4 47.05 -30.70 -11.68
C ILE A 4 45.79 -31.29 -12.33
N PHE A 5 44.62 -31.15 -11.69
CA PHE A 5 43.32 -31.44 -12.32
C PHE A 5 42.76 -30.16 -12.98
N LEU A 6 42.67 -30.21 -14.29
CA LEU A 6 42.03 -29.18 -15.11
C LEU A 6 40.56 -29.56 -15.24
N ALA A 7 39.67 -28.76 -14.67
CA ALA A 7 38.23 -28.93 -14.83
C ALA A 7 37.74 -27.96 -15.94
N ALA A 8 37.24 -28.54 -17.03
CA ALA A 8 36.65 -27.82 -18.12
C ALA A 8 35.18 -27.45 -17.77
N THR A 9 34.89 -26.17 -17.75
CA THR A 9 33.53 -25.64 -17.58
C THR A 9 32.87 -25.49 -18.95
N ILE A 10 31.85 -26.28 -19.21
CA ILE A 10 31.01 -26.15 -20.41
C ILE A 10 29.94 -25.11 -20.10
N LEU A 11 29.99 -23.96 -20.80
CA LEU A 11 28.97 -22.95 -20.82
C LEU A 11 27.85 -23.39 -21.81
N CYS A 12 26.69 -23.72 -21.28
CA CYS A 12 25.50 -23.93 -22.10
C CYS A 12 24.69 -22.62 -22.14
N PHE A 13 24.80 -21.89 -23.26
CA PHE A 13 23.93 -20.75 -23.55
C PHE A 13 22.62 -21.28 -24.13
N THR A 14 21.52 -21.11 -23.39
CA THR A 14 20.15 -21.24 -23.95
C THR A 14 19.60 -19.84 -24.15
N GLU A 15 19.52 -19.42 -25.41
CA GLU A 15 18.80 -18.22 -25.82
C GLU A 15 17.29 -18.46 -25.69
N LEU A 16 16.64 -17.70 -24.81
CA LEU A 16 15.19 -17.68 -24.70
C LEU A 16 14.67 -16.47 -25.51
N THR A 17 14.22 -16.71 -26.74
CA THR A 17 13.55 -15.73 -27.58
C THR A 17 12.16 -15.44 -27.03
N ALA A 18 11.95 -14.22 -26.54
CA ALA A 18 10.65 -13.72 -26.14
C ALA A 18 9.86 -13.28 -27.39
N SER A 19 8.80 -14.03 -27.69
CA SER A 19 7.82 -13.66 -28.72
C SER A 19 6.86 -12.60 -28.16
N ALA A 20 6.90 -11.40 -28.73
CA ALA A 20 5.93 -10.34 -28.46
C ALA A 20 4.67 -10.58 -29.30
N GLN A 21 3.53 -10.77 -28.68
CA GLN A 21 2.22 -10.76 -29.34
C GLN A 21 1.65 -9.34 -29.39
N PRO A 22 1.13 -8.88 -30.55
CA PRO A 22 0.47 -7.60 -30.66
C PRO A 22 -0.96 -7.65 -30.12
N SER A 23 -1.31 -6.68 -29.29
CA SER A 23 -2.66 -6.44 -28.78
C SER A 23 -3.61 -6.09 -29.93
N LYS A 24 -4.69 -6.86 -30.07
CA LYS A 24 -5.79 -6.58 -30.99
C LYS A 24 -6.60 -5.38 -30.50
N MET A 25 -6.56 -4.28 -31.26
CA MET A 25 -7.55 -3.20 -31.19
C MET A 25 -8.92 -3.74 -31.60
N ASN A 26 -9.92 -3.46 -30.75
CA ASN A 26 -11.32 -3.67 -31.09
C ASN A 26 -11.91 -2.36 -31.59
N PRO A 27 -12.34 -2.26 -32.86
CA PRO A 27 -13.05 -1.09 -33.36
C PRO A 27 -14.52 -1.18 -32.97
N ASN A 28 -15.04 -0.13 -32.35
CA ASN A 28 -16.46 0.05 -32.11
C ASN A 28 -17.13 0.60 -33.37
N PRO A 29 -18.15 -0.05 -33.94
CA PRO A 29 -18.90 0.51 -35.06
C PRO A 29 -20.07 1.39 -34.59
N ASP A 30 -20.18 2.50 -35.23
CA ASP A 30 -21.26 3.44 -35.44
C ASP A 30 -22.68 3.04 -34.99
N ALA A 31 -23.34 4.00 -34.34
CA ALA A 31 -24.80 4.09 -34.32
C ALA A 31 -25.23 5.47 -34.79
N THR A 32 -25.57 5.56 -36.08
CA THR A 32 -26.42 6.58 -36.67
C THR A 32 -27.89 6.28 -36.33
N GLY A 33 -28.66 7.29 -36.01
CA GLY A 33 -30.13 7.17 -35.87
C GLY A 33 -30.82 8.47 -35.50
N ALA A 34 -31.33 9.11 -36.48
CA ALA A 34 -32.07 10.35 -36.51
C ALA A 34 -33.47 10.26 -35.87
N GLY A 35 -34.07 11.43 -35.51
CA GLY A 35 -35.52 11.68 -35.50
C GLY A 35 -36.05 12.34 -34.26
N GLY A 36 -36.37 13.66 -34.32
CA GLY A 36 -37.23 14.37 -33.36
C GLY A 36 -38.73 13.99 -33.52
N PRO A 37 -39.69 14.69 -32.90
CA PRO A 37 -39.83 16.13 -32.80
C PRO A 37 -40.31 16.70 -31.45
N ALA A 38 -40.40 18.01 -31.44
CA ALA A 38 -40.97 18.99 -30.51
C ALA A 38 -42.18 18.61 -29.66
N GLY A 39 -42.21 19.16 -28.43
CA GLY A 39 -43.43 19.21 -27.60
C GLY A 39 -43.25 19.92 -26.26
N THR A 40 -43.60 21.24 -26.26
CA THR A 40 -44.25 22.01 -25.18
C THR A 40 -43.67 22.14 -23.77
N SER A 41 -43.28 23.36 -23.49
CA SER A 41 -43.43 24.16 -22.25
C SER A 41 -44.13 23.55 -21.05
N ALA A 42 -43.47 23.60 -19.90
CA ALA A 42 -44.07 23.89 -18.58
C ALA A 42 -42.97 24.32 -17.58
N GLU A 43 -43.13 25.49 -17.10
CA GLU A 43 -42.85 26.18 -15.85
C GLU A 43 -41.75 25.76 -14.87
N PRO A 44 -41.13 26.76 -14.20
CA PRO A 44 -40.02 26.55 -13.29
C PRO A 44 -40.52 26.13 -11.90
N SER A 45 -40.25 24.91 -11.49
CA SER A 45 -40.35 24.50 -10.10
C SER A 45 -39.05 24.71 -9.36
N LYS A 46 -39.09 25.72 -8.53
CA LYS A 46 -38.39 25.96 -7.26
C LYS A 46 -37.29 24.98 -6.88
N MET A 47 -36.11 25.58 -6.74
CA MET A 47 -35.05 25.32 -5.76
C MET A 47 -35.16 23.99 -5.03
N ASN A 48 -34.31 23.07 -5.41
CA ASN A 48 -33.73 22.11 -4.50
C ASN A 48 -32.31 22.57 -4.22
N PRO A 49 -31.97 22.99 -2.99
CA PRO A 49 -30.57 23.23 -2.67
C PRO A 49 -29.83 21.89 -2.75
N ASN A 50 -29.03 21.78 -3.78
CA ASN A 50 -28.05 20.71 -3.91
C ASN A 50 -27.23 20.65 -2.62
N PRO A 51 -27.23 19.55 -1.85
CA PRO A 51 -26.26 19.37 -0.82
C PRO A 51 -24.94 19.03 -1.49
N SER A 52 -24.20 20.07 -1.88
CA SER A 52 -22.76 19.99 -2.15
C SER A 52 -22.07 19.56 -0.85
N GLY A 53 -22.09 18.28 -0.58
CA GLY A 53 -21.63 17.71 0.70
C GLY A 53 -20.70 16.52 0.57
N VAL A 54 -20.21 16.19 -0.63
CA VAL A 54 -19.27 15.08 -0.78
C VAL A 54 -17.80 15.51 -0.81
N GLU A 55 -17.50 16.79 -0.97
CA GLU A 55 -16.12 17.28 -0.90
C GLU A 55 -15.60 17.47 0.54
N GLY A 56 -16.48 17.48 1.54
CA GLY A 56 -16.11 17.58 2.95
C GLY A 56 -15.70 16.25 3.61
N LEU A 57 -16.06 15.09 3.05
CA LEU A 57 -15.81 13.79 3.67
C LEU A 57 -14.38 13.26 3.47
N THR A 58 -13.68 13.70 2.44
CA THR A 58 -12.27 13.32 2.22
C THR A 58 -11.32 14.09 3.13
N GLY A 59 -11.68 15.29 3.57
CA GLY A 59 -10.95 16.08 4.56
C GLY A 59 -11.22 15.62 6.00
N ALA A 60 -12.48 15.31 6.33
CA ALA A 60 -12.88 14.89 7.68
C ALA A 60 -12.39 13.49 8.06
N MET A 61 -12.13 12.59 7.10
CA MET A 61 -11.52 11.29 7.38
C MET A 61 -10.01 11.35 7.66
N ARG A 62 -9.33 12.45 7.35
CA ARG A 62 -7.94 12.68 7.78
C ARG A 62 -7.85 13.10 9.24
N ASP A 63 -8.90 13.64 9.81
CA ASP A 63 -8.90 14.22 11.16
C ASP A 63 -9.30 13.22 12.26
N VAL A 64 -9.67 11.99 11.93
CA VAL A 64 -9.91 10.93 12.91
C VAL A 64 -8.69 10.04 13.04
N GLY A 65 -7.55 10.67 13.42
CA GLY A 65 -6.75 10.10 14.49
C GLY A 65 -5.72 9.05 14.14
N SER A 66 -4.97 9.10 12.99
CA SER A 66 -3.73 8.32 12.90
C SER A 66 -2.57 9.11 12.27
N PRO A 67 -2.05 10.15 12.97
CA PRO A 67 -0.95 10.98 12.46
C PRO A 67 0.28 10.15 12.03
N TRP A 68 0.50 9.00 12.67
CA TRP A 68 1.56 8.07 12.28
C TRP A 68 1.36 7.45 10.88
N LEU A 69 0.11 7.32 10.39
CA LEU A 69 -0.16 6.90 9.02
C LEU A 69 0.19 8.02 8.03
N ASP A 70 -0.13 9.26 8.36
CA ASP A 70 0.22 10.41 7.52
C ASP A 70 1.73 10.54 7.39
N HIS A 71 2.48 10.46 8.49
CA HIS A 71 3.94 10.41 8.45
C HIS A 71 4.50 9.26 7.60
N ALA A 72 3.85 8.10 7.63
CA ALA A 72 4.26 6.96 6.81
C ALA A 72 4.01 7.20 5.32
N ILE A 73 2.90 7.85 4.97
CA ILE A 73 2.54 8.22 3.59
C ILE A 73 3.52 9.27 3.05
N ASP A 74 3.85 10.28 3.84
CA ASP A 74 4.79 11.34 3.46
C ASP A 74 6.21 10.79 3.19
N ASP A 75 6.59 9.74 3.89
CA ASP A 75 7.90 9.09 3.72
C ASP A 75 7.96 8.09 2.55
N VAL A 76 6.87 7.85 1.78
CA VAL A 76 6.85 6.90 0.66
C VAL A 76 7.92 7.24 -0.39
N GLY A 77 8.68 6.23 -0.81
CA GLY A 77 9.80 6.39 -1.74
C GLY A 77 11.14 6.70 -1.06
N THR A 78 11.15 7.04 0.22
CA THR A 78 12.35 7.42 0.99
C THR A 78 12.81 6.31 1.94
N ASN A 79 13.96 6.50 2.57
CA ASN A 79 14.44 5.71 3.70
C ASN A 79 14.74 6.64 4.89
N PRO A 80 13.74 7.00 5.70
CA PRO A 80 13.89 7.97 6.79
C PRO A 80 14.71 7.43 7.97
N THR A 81 15.00 6.12 7.98
CA THR A 81 15.73 5.48 9.09
C THR A 81 17.25 5.45 8.89
N GLY A 82 17.72 5.58 7.66
CA GLY A 82 19.12 5.42 7.29
C GLY A 82 19.65 3.97 7.35
N TRP A 83 18.83 3.00 7.79
CA TRP A 83 19.23 1.60 7.88
C TRP A 83 19.16 0.90 6.53
N LYS A 84 20.13 0.00 6.27
CA LYS A 84 20.20 -0.71 4.98
C LYS A 84 19.25 -1.92 4.90
N ARG A 85 18.95 -2.59 6.02
CA ARG A 85 18.16 -3.85 6.06
C ARG A 85 17.31 -3.94 7.32
N GLN A 86 16.18 -4.68 7.22
CA GLN A 86 15.32 -5.05 8.36
C GLN A 86 14.83 -3.88 9.21
N TRP A 87 14.43 -2.79 8.58
CA TRP A 87 14.03 -1.56 9.24
C TRP A 87 12.52 -1.26 9.21
N CYS A 88 11.67 -2.27 8.91
CA CYS A 88 10.21 -2.09 8.92
C CYS A 88 9.67 -1.67 10.29
N ALA A 89 10.13 -2.31 11.39
CA ALA A 89 9.72 -1.90 12.73
C ALA A 89 10.36 -0.57 13.15
N LYS A 90 11.58 -0.29 12.67
CA LYS A 90 12.25 0.99 12.96
C LYS A 90 11.52 2.17 12.32
N SER A 91 11.00 2.03 11.10
CA SER A 91 10.16 3.07 10.49
C SER A 91 8.84 3.27 11.25
N VAL A 92 8.18 2.18 11.66
CA VAL A 92 6.98 2.27 12.50
C VAL A 92 7.28 3.01 13.81
N ASN A 93 8.38 2.68 14.49
CA ASN A 93 8.82 3.39 15.70
C ASN A 93 9.02 4.89 15.44
N LEU A 94 9.64 5.26 14.32
CA LEU A 94 9.87 6.66 13.94
C LEU A 94 8.54 7.41 13.75
N TRP A 95 7.58 6.82 13.04
CA TRP A 95 6.27 7.43 12.81
C TRP A 95 5.44 7.55 14.08
N LEU A 96 5.45 6.53 14.93
CA LEU A 96 4.81 6.57 16.25
C LEU A 96 5.42 7.66 17.13
N GLN A 97 6.75 7.74 17.18
CA GLN A 97 7.47 8.76 17.94
C GLN A 97 7.17 10.19 17.45
N ARG A 98 7.14 10.41 16.14
CA ARG A 98 6.73 11.69 15.54
C ARG A 98 5.29 12.09 15.91
N SER A 99 4.45 11.11 16.20
CA SER A 99 3.04 11.28 16.62
C SER A 99 2.85 11.30 18.13
N GLY A 100 3.94 11.36 18.93
CA GLY A 100 3.86 11.34 20.39
C GLY A 100 3.36 10.01 20.98
N LYS A 101 3.42 8.91 20.20
CA LYS A 101 2.96 7.59 20.63
C LYS A 101 4.11 6.73 21.14
N LYS A 102 3.76 5.78 22.03
CA LYS A 102 4.70 4.75 22.47
C LYS A 102 5.10 3.88 21.28
N GLY A 103 6.38 3.65 21.11
CA GLY A 103 6.90 2.78 20.05
C GLY A 103 6.70 1.29 20.35
N CYS A 104 7.22 0.46 19.43
CA CYS A 104 7.15 -1.01 19.49
C CYS A 104 8.01 -1.64 20.61
N GLY A 105 8.77 -0.87 21.37
CA GLY A 105 9.70 -1.39 22.39
C GLY A 105 10.91 -2.15 21.84
N GLY A 106 11.06 -2.24 20.51
CA GLY A 106 12.18 -2.90 19.83
C GLY A 106 12.15 -2.68 18.33
N ASN A 107 13.12 -3.27 17.61
CA ASN A 107 13.29 -3.10 16.17
C ASN A 107 12.90 -4.36 15.37
N THR A 108 12.29 -5.36 16.00
CA THR A 108 11.73 -6.53 15.32
C THR A 108 10.24 -6.31 15.01
N ALA A 109 9.74 -6.92 13.93
CA ALA A 109 8.33 -6.79 13.59
C ALA A 109 7.40 -7.22 14.75
N ILE A 110 7.73 -8.32 15.42
CA ILE A 110 6.97 -8.89 16.53
C ILE A 110 6.97 -7.98 17.77
N SER A 111 8.01 -7.17 18.01
CA SER A 111 8.00 -6.25 19.14
C SER A 111 6.85 -5.23 19.05
N CYS A 112 6.33 -4.96 17.84
CA CYS A 112 5.18 -4.06 17.67
C CYS A 112 3.85 -4.61 18.22
N LEU A 113 3.81 -5.84 18.72
CA LEU A 113 2.66 -6.37 19.48
C LEU A 113 2.45 -5.63 20.80
N SER A 114 3.50 -4.99 21.35
CA SER A 114 3.44 -4.22 22.60
C SER A 114 3.21 -2.72 22.40
N ALA A 115 3.00 -2.26 21.16
CA ALA A 115 2.84 -0.83 20.86
C ALA A 115 1.49 -0.25 21.30
N GLY A 116 0.55 -1.09 21.75
CA GLY A 116 -0.77 -0.65 22.19
C GLY A 116 -1.80 -1.78 22.25
N ARG A 117 -3.07 -1.44 22.03
CA ARG A 117 -4.20 -2.35 22.19
C ARG A 117 -4.40 -3.24 20.94
N LYS A 118 -4.54 -4.54 21.16
CA LYS A 118 -4.89 -5.49 20.07
C LYS A 118 -6.34 -5.28 19.63
N LEU A 119 -6.56 -5.36 18.32
CA LEU A 119 -7.86 -5.23 17.66
C LEU A 119 -8.36 -6.59 17.19
N ALA A 120 -9.69 -6.75 17.11
CA ALA A 120 -10.33 -7.95 16.57
C ALA A 120 -10.13 -8.11 15.05
N GLY A 121 -9.81 -7.03 14.33
CA GLY A 121 -9.63 -7.05 12.89
C GLY A 121 -8.86 -5.83 12.36
N PRO A 122 -8.67 -5.75 11.03
CA PRO A 122 -7.98 -4.64 10.40
C PRO A 122 -8.78 -3.36 10.52
N THR A 123 -8.10 -2.28 10.88
CA THR A 123 -8.62 -0.92 10.93
C THR A 123 -7.59 -0.01 10.30
N ILE A 124 -8.00 0.99 9.52
CA ILE A 124 -7.09 1.99 8.95
C ILE A 124 -6.34 2.69 10.10
N GLY A 125 -5.02 2.84 9.96
CA GLY A 125 -4.14 3.36 10.99
C GLY A 125 -3.61 2.30 11.97
N ALA A 126 -4.20 1.10 12.07
CA ALA A 126 -3.66 0.04 12.91
C ALA A 126 -2.33 -0.51 12.37
N LEU A 127 -1.46 -0.95 13.27
CA LEU A 127 -0.28 -1.72 12.90
C LEU A 127 -0.71 -3.14 12.51
N ALA A 128 -0.36 -3.59 11.31
CA ALA A 128 -0.49 -4.99 10.91
C ALA A 128 0.84 -5.70 11.19
N VAL A 129 0.88 -6.49 12.27
CA VAL A 129 2.07 -7.19 12.72
C VAL A 129 2.09 -8.59 12.11
N MET A 130 3.14 -8.93 11.40
CA MET A 130 3.41 -10.25 10.82
C MET A 130 4.69 -10.84 11.44
N LYS A 131 4.96 -12.12 11.21
CA LYS A 131 6.15 -12.80 11.79
C LYS A 131 7.47 -12.07 11.47
N HIS A 132 7.62 -11.56 10.26
CA HIS A 132 8.88 -10.95 9.78
C HIS A 132 8.68 -9.56 9.15
N HIS A 133 7.50 -8.97 9.27
CA HIS A 133 7.18 -7.66 8.71
C HIS A 133 6.13 -6.94 9.53
N VAL A 134 6.14 -5.62 9.48
CA VAL A 134 5.13 -4.76 10.08
C VAL A 134 4.92 -3.53 9.19
N GLY A 135 3.69 -3.09 9.11
CA GLY A 135 3.29 -1.85 8.43
C GLY A 135 2.03 -1.27 9.04
N ILE A 136 1.64 -0.10 8.58
CA ILE A 136 0.41 0.58 8.99
C ILE A 136 -0.66 0.33 7.95
N VAL A 137 -1.86 -0.05 8.37
CA VAL A 137 -2.99 -0.30 7.49
C VAL A 137 -3.45 1.01 6.86
N LYS A 138 -3.37 1.08 5.53
CA LYS A 138 -3.85 2.20 4.70
C LYS A 138 -5.26 1.94 4.17
N GLU A 139 -5.52 0.68 3.76
CA GLU A 139 -6.80 0.27 3.19
C GLU A 139 -7.15 -1.14 3.64
N VAL A 140 -8.43 -1.44 3.73
CA VAL A 140 -8.95 -2.76 4.09
C VAL A 140 -9.81 -3.27 2.94
N HIS A 141 -9.50 -4.49 2.47
CA HIS A 141 -10.24 -5.17 1.41
C HIS A 141 -10.71 -6.56 1.88
N SER A 142 -11.59 -7.19 1.12
CA SER A 142 -11.94 -8.59 1.35
C SER A 142 -10.67 -9.46 1.21
N GLY A 143 -10.29 -10.15 2.30
CA GLY A 143 -9.12 -11.05 2.32
C GLY A 143 -7.74 -10.40 2.33
N GLN A 144 -7.61 -9.09 2.12
CA GLN A 144 -6.33 -8.38 2.03
C GLN A 144 -6.34 -7.06 2.79
N VAL A 145 -5.16 -6.56 3.10
CA VAL A 145 -4.92 -5.19 3.58
C VAL A 145 -3.83 -4.54 2.74
N THR A 146 -3.99 -3.25 2.46
CA THR A 146 -2.93 -2.41 1.90
C THR A 146 -2.18 -1.76 3.04
N LEU A 147 -0.87 -1.94 3.09
CA LEU A 147 0.00 -1.39 4.15
C LEU A 147 0.96 -0.36 3.57
N VAL A 148 1.24 0.68 4.35
CA VAL A 148 2.45 1.49 4.23
C VAL A 148 3.49 0.90 5.16
N SER A 149 4.67 0.59 4.65
CA SER A 149 5.71 -0.08 5.44
C SER A 149 7.11 0.29 4.99
N GLY A 150 8.04 0.31 5.93
CA GLY A 150 9.46 0.47 5.64
C GLY A 150 10.12 -0.82 5.14
N ASN A 151 11.32 -0.69 4.60
CA ASN A 151 12.11 -1.80 4.09
C ASN A 151 11.45 -2.56 2.92
N HIS A 152 10.62 -1.86 2.15
CA HIS A 152 9.99 -2.39 0.96
C HIS A 152 11.00 -2.50 -0.18
N SER A 153 11.01 -3.60 -0.93
CA SER A 153 11.91 -3.78 -2.07
C SER A 153 11.35 -3.04 -3.30
N GLY A 154 12.03 -1.99 -3.73
CA GLY A 154 11.73 -1.31 -4.99
C GLY A 154 12.33 -2.04 -6.20
N ARG A 155 11.95 -1.62 -7.42
CA ARG A 155 12.51 -2.16 -8.69
C ARG A 155 14.03 -1.99 -8.80
N SER A 156 14.58 -0.96 -8.20
CA SER A 156 16.02 -0.64 -8.20
C SER A 156 16.85 -1.47 -7.22
N GLY A 157 16.23 -2.39 -6.44
CA GLY A 157 16.88 -3.10 -5.37
C GLY A 157 17.13 -2.26 -4.10
N ALA A 158 17.01 -0.94 -4.18
CA ALA A 158 17.04 -0.06 -3.02
C ALA A 158 15.77 -0.25 -2.18
N ARG A 159 15.94 -0.23 -0.85
CA ARG A 159 14.82 -0.38 0.08
C ARG A 159 14.32 0.98 0.52
N SER A 160 13.02 1.19 0.35
CA SER A 160 12.33 2.43 0.71
C SER A 160 11.07 2.14 1.53
N VAL A 161 10.41 3.18 2.00
CA VAL A 161 9.01 3.11 2.41
C VAL A 161 8.17 2.86 1.16
N GLY A 162 7.27 1.89 1.23
CA GLY A 162 6.43 1.53 0.10
C GLY A 162 5.04 1.10 0.52
N ILE A 163 4.15 1.05 -0.47
CA ILE A 163 2.78 0.59 -0.31
C ILE A 163 2.67 -0.80 -0.93
N GLY A 164 2.12 -1.76 -0.18
CA GLY A 164 1.98 -3.13 -0.63
C GLY A 164 0.71 -3.79 -0.14
N LYS A 165 0.19 -4.76 -0.90
CA LYS A 165 -0.98 -5.58 -0.54
C LYS A 165 -0.52 -6.87 0.12
N TYR A 166 -1.16 -7.23 1.21
CA TYR A 166 -0.84 -8.42 2.01
C TYR A 166 -2.12 -9.18 2.34
N ALA A 167 -2.08 -10.52 2.21
CA ALA A 167 -3.18 -11.38 2.64
C ALA A 167 -3.38 -11.23 4.16
N ARG A 168 -4.64 -11.10 4.61
CA ARG A 168 -4.98 -10.94 6.04
C ARG A 168 -4.53 -12.14 6.88
N GLY A 169 -4.51 -13.35 6.31
CA GLY A 169 -4.01 -14.56 6.99
C GLY A 169 -2.51 -14.54 7.33
N ARG A 170 -1.73 -13.60 6.79
CA ARG A 170 -0.31 -13.39 7.17
C ARG A 170 -0.15 -12.52 8.42
N VAL A 171 -1.20 -11.80 8.82
CA VAL A 171 -1.17 -10.87 9.96
C VAL A 171 -1.42 -11.66 11.25
N VAL A 172 -0.48 -11.59 12.18
CA VAL A 172 -0.56 -12.22 13.50
C VAL A 172 -1.51 -11.44 14.41
N ALA A 173 -1.44 -10.11 14.36
CA ALA A 173 -2.33 -9.23 15.09
C ALA A 173 -2.40 -7.84 14.44
N TYR A 174 -3.54 -7.19 14.66
CA TYR A 174 -3.70 -5.75 14.44
C TYR A 174 -3.60 -5.05 15.79
N VAL A 175 -2.81 -3.97 15.85
CA VAL A 175 -2.53 -3.24 17.09
C VAL A 175 -2.83 -1.76 16.87
N TRP A 176 -3.67 -1.17 17.74
CA TRP A 176 -3.88 0.28 17.76
C TRP A 176 -2.85 0.91 18.67
N PRO A 177 -2.01 1.83 18.17
CA PRO A 177 -0.96 2.47 18.96
C PRO A 177 -1.50 3.35 20.10
N GLU A 178 -0.83 3.30 21.25
CA GLU A 178 -1.16 4.07 22.47
C GLU A 178 0.02 4.92 22.94
#